data_f12f19af23426d093401c9b433e42c09
#
_entry.id   f12f19af23426d093401c9b433e42c09
#
_cell.length_a   1.000
_cell.length_b   1.000
_cell.length_c   1.000
_cell.angle_alpha   90.00
_cell.angle_beta   90.00
_cell.angle_gamma   90.00
#
_symmetry.space_group_name_H-M   'P 1'
#
loop_
_entity.id
_entity.type
_entity.pdbx_description
1 polymer ?
#
loop_
_entity_poly.entity_id
_entity_poly.type
_entity_poly.pdbx_seq_one_letter_code
_entity_poly.pdbx_strand_id
1 'polypeptide(L)'
;MKKLSELYEGEGYDNIWVKGIKINSKEVEPGDIFVCVKGVTADRHDFIEEAISKGASCVVVDRSVTCSVPMVKVKNTNEELPLLASKFYDYPEKYLDIIGITGTNGKTTVATIIQELIGDSCGYLGTNGIICSKFNESIRNTTPDSDRLYNYFRRFVDSGCKYLSMETSSEAFYRHRLDNLTFKV
;
A
#
# COMPACT_ATOMS: atom_id res chain seq x y z
N MET A 1 -3.95 -10.68 9.37
CA MET A 1 -3.49 -11.94 8.78
C MET A 1 -4.65 -12.55 7.99
N LYS A 2 -4.42 -12.99 6.74
CA LYS A 2 -5.44 -13.56 5.86
C LYS A 2 -4.93 -14.84 5.21
N LYS A 3 -5.83 -15.71 4.74
CA LYS A 3 -5.45 -16.81 3.86
C LYS A 3 -5.21 -16.29 2.45
N LEU A 4 -4.30 -16.91 1.70
CA LEU A 4 -4.06 -16.55 0.31
C LEU A 4 -5.31 -16.72 -0.56
N SER A 5 -6.18 -17.71 -0.25
CA SER A 5 -7.47 -17.92 -0.89
C SER A 5 -8.49 -16.79 -0.68
N GLU A 6 -8.35 -16.00 0.37
CA GLU A 6 -9.14 -14.79 0.57
C GLU A 6 -8.68 -13.64 -0.35
N LEU A 7 -7.47 -13.71 -0.87
CA LEU A 7 -6.86 -12.69 -1.73
C LEU A 7 -6.93 -13.08 -3.21
N TYR A 8 -6.67 -14.34 -3.53
CA TYR A 8 -6.61 -14.87 -4.88
C TYR A 8 -7.26 -16.25 -4.97
N GLU A 9 -7.80 -16.57 -6.16
CA GLU A 9 -8.28 -17.91 -6.47
C GLU A 9 -7.12 -18.81 -6.92
N GLY A 10 -7.01 -20.01 -6.34
CA GLY A 10 -5.98 -20.97 -6.71
C GLY A 10 -6.00 -22.23 -5.85
N GLU A 11 -5.51 -23.33 -6.41
CA GLU A 11 -5.43 -24.61 -5.71
C GLU A 11 -4.40 -24.55 -4.57
N GLY A 12 -4.77 -25.03 -3.39
CA GLY A 12 -3.90 -25.08 -2.21
C GLY A 12 -3.76 -23.75 -1.45
N TYR A 13 -4.36 -22.65 -1.92
CA TYR A 13 -4.23 -21.34 -1.30
C TYR A 13 -4.88 -21.24 0.08
N ASP A 14 -5.81 -22.12 0.42
CA ASP A 14 -6.43 -22.22 1.75
C ASP A 14 -5.46 -22.56 2.89
N ASN A 15 -4.33 -23.16 2.56
CA ASN A 15 -3.31 -23.56 3.52
C ASN A 15 -2.20 -22.52 3.72
N ILE A 16 -2.23 -21.42 2.96
CA ILE A 16 -1.19 -20.38 2.98
C ILE A 16 -1.68 -19.16 3.74
N TRP A 17 -1.03 -18.86 4.84
CA TRP A 17 -1.31 -17.67 5.64
C TRP A 17 -0.40 -16.52 5.25
N VAL A 18 -1.00 -15.34 5.04
CA VAL A 18 -0.35 -14.09 4.68
C VAL A 18 -0.40 -13.14 5.86
N LYS A 19 0.77 -12.64 6.28
CA LYS A 19 0.92 -11.70 7.40
C LYS A 19 1.04 -10.26 6.95
N GLY A 20 1.62 -10.02 5.78
CA GLY A 20 1.85 -8.69 5.24
C GLY A 20 2.13 -8.71 3.74
N ILE A 21 2.24 -7.52 3.16
CA ILE A 21 2.59 -7.30 1.76
C ILE A 21 3.90 -6.53 1.73
N LYS A 22 4.85 -6.97 0.92
CA LYS A 22 6.15 -6.30 0.73
C LYS A 22 6.52 -6.20 -0.74
N ILE A 23 7.14 -5.09 -1.08
CA ILE A 23 7.74 -4.83 -2.40
C ILE A 23 9.26 -4.70 -2.32
N ASN A 24 9.82 -4.63 -1.12
CA ASN A 24 11.26 -4.59 -0.86
C ASN A 24 11.69 -5.92 -0.23
N SER A 25 12.49 -6.71 -0.94
CA SER A 25 13.01 -8.00 -0.48
C SER A 25 13.73 -7.92 0.87
N LYS A 26 14.39 -6.78 1.15
CA LYS A 26 15.11 -6.56 2.41
C LYS A 26 14.19 -6.45 3.63
N GLU A 27 12.93 -6.09 3.43
CA GLU A 27 11.91 -5.88 4.47
C GLU A 27 10.96 -7.07 4.62
N VAL A 28 11.14 -8.13 3.82
CA VAL A 28 10.31 -9.35 3.90
C VAL A 28 10.55 -10.05 5.23
N GLU A 29 9.45 -10.45 5.86
CA GLU A 29 9.38 -11.26 7.07
C GLU A 29 8.66 -12.59 6.78
N PRO A 30 8.87 -13.63 7.61
CA PRO A 30 8.21 -14.93 7.42
C PRO A 30 6.68 -14.80 7.39
N GLY A 31 6.10 -15.24 6.26
CA GLY A 31 4.66 -15.19 6.03
C GLY A 31 4.19 -14.00 5.18
N ASP A 32 5.08 -13.12 4.72
CA ASP A 32 4.70 -12.02 3.82
C ASP A 32 4.49 -12.51 2.38
N ILE A 33 3.61 -11.81 1.64
CA ILE A 33 3.58 -11.84 0.17
C ILE A 33 4.63 -10.86 -0.36
N PHE A 34 5.47 -11.30 -1.28
CA PHE A 34 6.36 -10.43 -2.01
C PHE A 34 5.80 -10.09 -3.40
N VAL A 35 5.55 -8.81 -3.68
CA VAL A 35 5.02 -8.33 -4.96
C VAL A 35 6.15 -7.78 -5.82
N CYS A 36 6.35 -8.38 -7.00
CA CYS A 36 7.45 -8.06 -7.91
C CYS A 36 7.11 -6.84 -8.79
N VAL A 37 6.97 -5.66 -8.21
CA VAL A 37 6.70 -4.43 -8.95
C VAL A 37 7.90 -3.98 -9.78
N LYS A 38 7.65 -3.36 -10.93
CA LYS A 38 8.69 -2.73 -11.74
C LYS A 38 8.94 -1.30 -11.24
N GLY A 39 10.13 -1.09 -10.70
CA GLY A 39 10.62 0.23 -10.31
C GLY A 39 11.34 0.95 -11.47
N VAL A 40 11.73 2.22 -11.24
CA VAL A 40 12.52 2.99 -12.23
C VAL A 40 13.93 2.43 -12.38
N THR A 41 14.54 2.01 -11.27
CA THR A 41 15.94 1.60 -11.22
C THR A 41 16.14 0.09 -11.12
N ALA A 42 15.12 -0.67 -10.76
CA ALA A 42 15.22 -2.11 -10.58
C ALA A 42 13.87 -2.80 -10.81
N ASP A 43 13.90 -3.97 -11.43
CA ASP A 43 12.79 -4.91 -11.50
C ASP A 43 12.82 -5.80 -10.26
N ARG A 44 11.74 -5.82 -9.49
CA ARG A 44 11.68 -6.59 -8.24
C ARG A 44 11.65 -8.11 -8.46
N HIS A 45 11.39 -8.57 -9.67
CA HIS A 45 11.54 -9.99 -10.01
C HIS A 45 12.97 -10.51 -9.78
N ASP A 46 13.98 -9.66 -9.88
CA ASP A 46 15.38 -10.03 -9.68
C ASP A 46 15.71 -10.35 -8.20
N PHE A 47 14.78 -10.03 -7.27
CA PHE A 47 14.95 -10.22 -5.83
C PHE A 47 14.07 -11.32 -5.23
N ILE A 48 13.45 -12.17 -6.08
CA ILE A 48 12.56 -13.25 -5.63
C ILE A 48 13.27 -14.20 -4.67
N GLU A 49 14.47 -14.66 -5.04
CA GLU A 49 15.24 -15.58 -4.21
C GLU A 49 15.61 -15.00 -2.84
N GLU A 50 15.95 -13.69 -2.80
CA GLU A 50 16.20 -13.00 -1.54
C GLU A 50 14.92 -12.93 -0.68
N ALA A 51 13.77 -12.63 -1.29
CA ALA A 51 12.49 -12.59 -0.57
C ALA A 51 12.10 -13.97 -0.02
N ILE A 52 12.30 -15.03 -0.82
CA ILE A 52 12.04 -16.42 -0.39
C ILE A 52 12.96 -16.81 0.76
N SER A 53 14.25 -16.48 0.68
CA SER A 53 15.22 -16.78 1.74
C SER A 53 14.86 -16.13 3.08
N LYS A 54 14.10 -15.03 3.05
CA LYS A 54 13.58 -14.34 4.23
C LYS A 54 12.19 -14.81 4.67
N GLY A 55 11.62 -15.78 3.96
CA GLY A 55 10.38 -16.43 4.35
C GLY A 55 9.13 -15.88 3.69
N ALA A 56 9.24 -15.28 2.49
CA ALA A 56 8.06 -14.97 1.71
C ALA A 56 7.21 -16.22 1.51
N SER A 57 5.93 -16.16 1.85
CA SER A 57 4.98 -17.28 1.73
C SER A 57 4.43 -17.46 0.32
N CYS A 58 4.49 -16.41 -0.49
CA CYS A 58 4.01 -16.35 -1.86
C CYS A 58 4.67 -15.18 -2.61
N VAL A 59 4.80 -15.30 -3.93
CA VAL A 59 5.23 -14.21 -4.81
C VAL A 59 4.12 -13.84 -5.79
N VAL A 60 3.96 -12.53 -6.07
CA VAL A 60 3.06 -12.02 -7.10
C VAL A 60 3.90 -11.47 -8.24
N VAL A 61 3.67 -11.97 -9.46
CA VAL A 61 4.50 -11.71 -10.64
C VAL A 61 3.66 -11.39 -11.87
N ASP A 62 4.20 -10.65 -12.83
CA ASP A 62 3.56 -10.40 -14.14
C ASP A 62 4.14 -11.24 -15.29
N ARG A 63 5.13 -12.05 -15.01
CA ARG A 63 5.74 -13.02 -15.95
C ARG A 63 5.97 -14.37 -15.28
N SER A 64 6.18 -15.40 -16.07
CA SER A 64 6.51 -16.71 -15.53
C SER A 64 7.93 -16.71 -14.97
N VAL A 65 8.09 -17.19 -13.74
CA VAL A 65 9.35 -17.38 -13.04
C VAL A 65 9.37 -18.78 -12.43
N THR A 66 10.56 -19.33 -12.19
CA THR A 66 10.70 -20.56 -11.43
C THR A 66 11.04 -20.18 -9.99
N CYS A 67 10.25 -20.62 -9.02
CA CYS A 67 10.49 -20.38 -7.60
C CYS A 67 9.96 -21.54 -6.75
N SER A 68 10.41 -21.62 -5.49
CA SER A 68 10.09 -22.70 -4.56
C SER A 68 8.84 -22.44 -3.71
N VAL A 69 8.21 -21.28 -3.83
CA VAL A 69 6.99 -20.90 -3.13
C VAL A 69 5.83 -20.73 -4.11
N PRO A 70 4.58 -20.76 -3.65
CA PRO A 70 3.42 -20.46 -4.48
C PRO A 70 3.56 -19.13 -5.22
N MET A 71 3.14 -19.13 -6.47
CA MET A 71 3.23 -17.99 -7.37
C MET A 71 1.84 -17.58 -7.86
N VAL A 72 1.50 -16.32 -7.68
CA VAL A 72 0.31 -15.72 -8.28
C VAL A 72 0.75 -14.92 -9.50
N LYS A 73 0.24 -15.28 -10.67
CA LYS A 73 0.52 -14.57 -11.93
C LYS A 73 -0.60 -13.58 -12.22
N VAL A 74 -0.24 -12.32 -12.37
CA VAL A 74 -1.16 -11.21 -12.71
C VAL A 74 -0.76 -10.56 -14.02
N LYS A 75 -1.60 -9.68 -14.55
CA LYS A 75 -1.32 -8.97 -15.82
C LYS A 75 -0.26 -7.89 -15.65
N ASN A 76 -0.32 -7.15 -14.56
CA ASN A 76 0.59 -6.04 -14.23
C ASN A 76 0.70 -5.92 -12.71
N THR A 77 1.89 -6.12 -12.16
CA THR A 77 2.10 -6.09 -10.71
C THR A 77 1.96 -4.70 -10.09
N ASN A 78 2.21 -3.63 -10.86
CA ASN A 78 2.05 -2.26 -10.36
C ASN A 78 0.56 -1.89 -10.20
N GLU A 79 -0.30 -2.34 -11.14
CA GLU A 79 -1.76 -2.16 -11.05
C GLU A 79 -2.39 -3.09 -10.02
N GLU A 80 -1.83 -4.29 -9.83
CA GLU A 80 -2.31 -5.28 -8.86
C GLU A 80 -2.03 -4.89 -7.41
N LEU A 81 -0.89 -4.25 -7.15
CA LEU A 81 -0.48 -3.94 -5.78
C LEU A 81 -1.52 -3.13 -4.98
N PRO A 82 -2.12 -2.03 -5.49
CA PRO A 82 -3.16 -1.32 -4.76
C PRO A 82 -4.43 -2.15 -4.54
N LEU A 83 -4.82 -3.02 -5.48
CA LEU A 83 -5.98 -3.91 -5.35
C LEU A 83 -5.75 -4.97 -4.28
N LEU A 84 -4.58 -5.61 -4.29
CA LEU A 84 -4.17 -6.57 -3.28
C LEU A 84 -4.11 -5.91 -1.90
N ALA A 85 -3.50 -4.74 -1.78
CA ALA A 85 -3.37 -4.03 -0.52
C ALA A 85 -4.74 -3.59 0.03
N SER A 86 -5.63 -3.07 -0.80
CA SER A 86 -7.01 -2.76 -0.44
C SER A 86 -7.71 -3.98 0.17
N LYS A 87 -7.67 -5.10 -0.51
CA LYS A 87 -8.29 -6.35 -0.09
C LYS A 87 -7.66 -6.91 1.20
N PHE A 88 -6.34 -6.84 1.30
CA PHE A 88 -5.61 -7.33 2.48
C PHE A 88 -5.95 -6.54 3.74
N TYR A 89 -6.11 -5.23 3.64
CA TYR A 89 -6.44 -4.33 4.76
C TYR A 89 -7.95 -4.08 4.93
N ASP A 90 -8.83 -4.92 4.35
CA ASP A 90 -10.29 -4.83 4.46
C ASP A 90 -10.87 -3.52 3.91
N TYR A 91 -10.39 -3.11 2.74
CA TYR A 91 -10.91 -1.96 1.98
C TYR A 91 -10.98 -0.66 2.80
N PRO A 92 -9.90 -0.23 3.47
CA PRO A 92 -9.93 0.90 4.39
C PRO A 92 -10.29 2.22 3.70
N GLU A 93 -9.98 2.36 2.41
CA GLU A 93 -10.31 3.53 1.59
C GLU A 93 -11.82 3.78 1.48
N LYS A 94 -12.65 2.75 1.69
CA LYS A 94 -14.11 2.88 1.65
C LYS A 94 -14.71 3.53 2.90
N TYR A 95 -13.93 3.64 3.96
CA TYR A 95 -14.32 4.23 5.24
C TYR A 95 -13.75 5.63 5.47
N LEU A 96 -13.00 6.15 4.47
CA LEU A 96 -12.36 7.47 4.52
C LEU A 96 -12.88 8.34 3.37
N ASP A 97 -13.32 9.52 3.68
CA ASP A 97 -13.51 10.58 2.69
C ASP A 97 -12.16 11.22 2.40
N ILE A 98 -11.52 10.81 1.31
CA ILE A 98 -10.15 11.21 0.98
C ILE A 98 -10.18 12.52 0.17
N ILE A 99 -9.49 13.53 0.68
CA ILE A 99 -9.27 14.83 0.04
C ILE A 99 -7.85 14.83 -0.50
N GLY A 100 -7.71 14.77 -1.84
CA GLY A 100 -6.41 14.71 -2.51
C GLY A 100 -5.88 16.09 -2.86
N ILE A 101 -4.67 16.42 -2.44
CA ILE A 101 -4.01 17.68 -2.71
C ILE A 101 -2.82 17.46 -3.63
N THR A 102 -2.87 18.00 -4.84
CA THR A 102 -1.77 17.97 -5.81
C THR A 102 -1.31 19.37 -6.19
N GLY A 103 -0.17 19.48 -6.84
CA GLY A 103 0.42 20.75 -7.28
C GLY A 103 1.94 20.76 -7.13
N THR A 104 2.60 21.73 -7.75
CA THR A 104 4.06 21.92 -7.64
C THR A 104 4.47 22.47 -6.29
N ASN A 105 3.69 23.41 -5.74
CA ASN A 105 3.92 24.06 -4.44
C ASN A 105 2.64 24.07 -3.61
N GLY A 106 2.75 24.25 -2.30
CA GLY A 106 1.64 24.46 -1.38
C GLY A 106 0.88 23.19 -0.95
N LYS A 107 1.18 22.01 -1.49
CA LYS A 107 0.49 20.76 -1.11
C LYS A 107 0.47 20.56 0.41
N THR A 108 1.63 20.57 1.03
CA THR A 108 1.79 20.36 2.48
C THR A 108 1.01 21.38 3.29
N THR A 109 1.12 22.67 2.92
CA THR A 109 0.42 23.75 3.61
C THR A 109 -1.10 23.57 3.53
N VAL A 110 -1.64 23.33 2.32
CA VAL A 110 -3.08 23.13 2.13
C VAL A 110 -3.58 21.89 2.85
N ALA A 111 -2.84 20.77 2.73
CA ALA A 111 -3.22 19.51 3.39
C ALA A 111 -3.23 19.65 4.92
N THR A 112 -2.26 20.35 5.50
CA THR A 112 -2.22 20.60 6.95
C THR A 112 -3.37 21.50 7.40
N ILE A 113 -3.64 22.59 6.67
CA ILE A 113 -4.76 23.49 7.00
C ILE A 113 -6.10 22.72 6.96
N ILE A 114 -6.33 21.89 5.95
CA ILE A 114 -7.56 21.08 5.86
C ILE A 114 -7.69 20.15 7.07
N GLN A 115 -6.61 19.46 7.44
CA GLN A 115 -6.61 18.56 8.59
C GLN A 115 -6.91 19.33 9.90
N GLU A 116 -6.30 20.50 10.11
CA GLU A 116 -6.51 21.33 11.28
C GLU A 116 -7.96 21.88 11.35
N LEU A 117 -8.52 22.32 10.21
CA LEU A 117 -9.90 22.84 10.15
C LEU A 117 -10.95 21.76 10.43
N ILE A 118 -10.75 20.53 9.99
CA ILE A 118 -11.67 19.40 10.24
C ILE A 118 -11.46 18.85 11.67
N GLY A 119 -10.24 18.92 12.18
CA GLY A 119 -9.89 18.51 13.56
C GLY A 119 -9.74 16.99 13.71
N ASP A 120 -10.05 16.48 14.91
CA ASP A 120 -9.74 15.11 15.37
C ASP A 120 -10.26 13.97 14.48
N SER A 121 -11.29 14.23 13.70
CA SER A 121 -11.85 13.23 12.75
C SER A 121 -11.08 13.16 11.43
N CYS A 122 -10.07 13.99 11.22
CA CYS A 122 -9.26 14.05 10.00
C CYS A 122 -7.83 13.56 10.26
N GLY A 123 -7.39 12.59 9.45
CA GLY A 123 -5.98 12.24 9.32
C GLY A 123 -5.28 13.14 8.30
N TYR A 124 -3.96 13.25 8.44
CA TYR A 124 -3.07 13.84 7.44
C TYR A 124 -2.07 12.78 6.96
N LEU A 125 -1.83 12.76 5.66
CA LEU A 125 -0.79 11.94 5.03
C LEU A 125 -0.03 12.77 4.00
N GLY A 126 1.26 12.95 4.19
CA GLY A 126 2.07 13.75 3.29
C GLY A 126 3.52 13.92 3.75
N THR A 127 4.17 14.98 3.29
CA THR A 127 5.59 15.26 3.55
C THR A 127 5.91 15.34 5.05
N ASN A 128 4.99 15.85 5.88
CA ASN A 128 5.17 15.91 7.34
C ASN A 128 4.93 14.56 8.04
N GLY A 129 4.57 13.52 7.31
CA GLY A 129 4.34 12.19 7.86
C GLY A 129 2.90 11.71 7.78
N ILE A 130 2.51 10.87 8.73
CA ILE A 130 1.14 10.45 8.98
C ILE A 130 0.71 10.95 10.36
N ILE A 131 -0.36 11.74 10.41
CA ILE A 131 -0.76 12.46 11.62
C ILE A 131 -2.26 12.30 11.84
N CYS A 132 -2.66 11.97 13.06
CA CYS A 132 -4.04 12.09 13.55
C CYS A 132 -4.01 12.30 15.06
N SER A 133 -5.17 12.39 15.71
CA SER A 133 -5.27 12.56 17.17
C SER A 133 -4.57 11.46 18.00
N LYS A 134 -4.32 10.28 17.42
CA LYS A 134 -3.72 9.13 18.11
C LYS A 134 -2.26 8.85 17.77
N PHE A 135 -1.74 9.37 16.67
CA PHE A 135 -0.33 9.19 16.28
C PHE A 135 0.20 10.33 15.41
N ASN A 136 1.52 10.49 15.48
CA ASN A 136 2.29 11.42 14.64
C ASN A 136 3.62 10.74 14.32
N GLU A 137 3.80 10.30 13.06
CA GLU A 137 4.96 9.52 12.63
C GLU A 137 5.50 10.03 11.30
N SER A 138 6.81 10.14 11.19
CA SER A 138 7.46 10.51 9.93
C SER A 138 7.44 9.37 8.91
N ILE A 139 7.34 9.70 7.64
CA ILE A 139 7.41 8.75 6.51
C ILE A 139 8.45 9.22 5.49
N ARG A 140 8.99 8.28 4.70
CA ARG A 140 10.05 8.60 3.73
C ARG A 140 9.55 9.35 2.51
N ASN A 141 8.38 9.00 2.00
CA ASN A 141 7.83 9.51 0.75
C ASN A 141 6.53 10.26 1.03
N THR A 142 6.35 11.41 0.40
CA THR A 142 5.11 12.20 0.48
C THR A 142 3.87 11.37 0.18
N THR A 143 3.95 10.49 -0.82
CA THR A 143 2.92 9.49 -1.16
C THR A 143 3.58 8.12 -1.19
N PRO A 144 3.38 7.28 -0.16
CA PRO A 144 3.98 5.93 -0.08
C PRO A 144 3.53 4.99 -1.19
N ASP A 145 4.25 3.88 -1.35
CA ASP A 145 3.79 2.76 -2.17
C ASP A 145 2.57 2.08 -1.53
N SER A 146 1.75 1.41 -2.34
CA SER A 146 0.42 0.96 -1.91
C SER A 146 0.45 -0.08 -0.78
N ASP A 147 1.53 -0.86 -0.64
CA ASP A 147 1.72 -1.78 0.49
C ASP A 147 1.69 -1.07 1.85
N ARG A 148 2.29 0.13 1.93
CA ARG A 148 2.30 0.98 3.13
C ARG A 148 1.09 1.90 3.19
N LEU A 149 0.65 2.43 2.05
CA LEU A 149 -0.45 3.39 1.96
C LEU A 149 -1.73 2.82 2.55
N TYR A 150 -2.12 1.60 2.16
CA TYR A 150 -3.33 0.96 2.67
C TYR A 150 -3.22 0.53 4.13
N ASN A 151 -2.01 0.21 4.61
CA ASN A 151 -1.76 0.02 6.03
C ASN A 151 -2.04 1.31 6.82
N TYR A 152 -1.58 2.45 6.32
CA TYR A 152 -1.87 3.75 6.94
C TYR A 152 -3.36 4.09 6.91
N PHE A 153 -4.06 3.83 5.80
CA PHE A 153 -5.51 3.99 5.75
C PHE A 153 -6.22 3.15 6.81
N ARG A 154 -5.84 1.90 6.99
CA ARG A 154 -6.39 1.03 8.04
C ARG A 154 -6.16 1.63 9.42
N ARG A 155 -4.97 2.11 9.71
CA ARG A 155 -4.63 2.78 10.97
C ARG A 155 -5.44 4.05 11.21
N PHE A 156 -5.68 4.87 10.21
CA PHE A 156 -6.56 6.03 10.31
C PHE A 156 -7.99 5.63 10.65
N VAL A 157 -8.54 4.64 9.94
CA VAL A 157 -9.89 4.12 10.23
C VAL A 157 -9.99 3.57 11.66
N ASP A 158 -9.02 2.75 12.10
CA ASP A 158 -8.97 2.18 13.46
C ASP A 158 -8.80 3.26 14.54
N SER A 159 -8.26 4.39 14.16
CA SER A 159 -8.14 5.56 15.03
C SER A 159 -9.40 6.41 15.11
N GLY A 160 -10.41 6.12 14.27
CA GLY A 160 -11.69 6.83 14.25
C GLY A 160 -11.73 8.00 13.25
N CYS A 161 -10.72 8.14 12.38
CA CYS A 161 -10.76 9.13 11.31
C CYS A 161 -11.87 8.78 10.31
N LYS A 162 -12.59 9.80 9.86
CA LYS A 162 -13.59 9.74 8.78
C LYS A 162 -13.09 10.45 7.52
N TYR A 163 -12.20 11.40 7.70
CA TYR A 163 -11.60 12.21 6.64
C TYR A 163 -10.10 11.97 6.59
N LEU A 164 -9.53 12.09 5.41
CA LEU A 164 -8.10 12.05 5.21
C LEU A 164 -7.67 13.16 4.26
N SER A 165 -6.90 14.11 4.74
CA SER A 165 -6.21 15.10 3.92
C SER A 165 -4.88 14.51 3.45
N MET A 166 -4.74 14.29 2.13
CA MET A 166 -3.63 13.52 1.57
C MET A 166 -2.91 14.29 0.46
N GLU A 167 -1.59 14.44 0.62
CA GLU A 167 -0.77 14.92 -0.48
C GLU A 167 -0.63 13.82 -1.56
N THR A 168 -0.95 14.17 -2.80
CA THR A 168 -0.85 13.27 -3.96
C THR A 168 0.20 13.80 -4.92
N SER A 169 1.31 13.07 -5.05
CA SER A 169 2.38 13.43 -5.98
C SER A 169 2.07 12.94 -7.40
N SER A 170 2.54 13.66 -8.43
CA SER A 170 2.44 13.22 -9.83
C SER A 170 3.10 11.85 -10.05
N GLU A 171 4.19 11.58 -9.35
CA GLU A 171 4.85 10.26 -9.37
C GLU A 171 3.93 9.15 -8.86
N ALA A 172 3.10 9.41 -7.84
CA ALA A 172 2.19 8.41 -7.29
C ALA A 172 1.09 8.02 -8.29
N PHE A 173 0.58 8.98 -9.07
CA PHE A 173 -0.34 8.70 -10.18
C PHE A 173 0.36 7.93 -11.30
N TYR A 174 1.53 8.38 -11.74
CA TYR A 174 2.29 7.70 -12.80
C TYR A 174 2.64 6.26 -12.47
N ARG A 175 2.82 5.94 -11.18
CA ARG A 175 3.19 4.61 -10.69
C ARG A 175 2.02 3.77 -10.21
N HIS A 176 0.81 4.12 -10.55
CA HIS A 176 -0.40 3.36 -10.19
C HIS A 176 -0.66 3.22 -8.68
N ARG A 177 0.00 4.02 -7.82
CA ARG A 177 -0.18 3.92 -6.36
C ARG A 177 -1.57 4.30 -5.88
N LEU A 178 -2.28 5.09 -6.68
CA LEU A 178 -3.56 5.73 -6.34
C LEU A 178 -4.73 5.24 -7.20
N ASP A 179 -4.52 4.26 -8.10
CA ASP A 179 -5.50 3.85 -9.11
C ASP A 179 -6.84 3.34 -8.51
N ASN A 180 -6.80 2.76 -7.34
CA ASN A 180 -7.99 2.22 -6.66
C ASN A 180 -8.64 3.22 -5.69
N LEU A 181 -8.22 4.49 -5.70
CA LEU A 181 -8.75 5.51 -4.81
C LEU A 181 -9.79 6.39 -5.50
N THR A 182 -10.84 6.72 -4.77
CA THR A 182 -11.82 7.75 -5.14
C THR A 182 -11.62 8.94 -4.22
N PHE A 183 -11.25 10.07 -4.80
CA PHE A 183 -11.13 11.32 -4.07
C PHE A 183 -12.47 12.05 -4.04
N LYS A 184 -12.80 12.67 -2.91
CA LYS A 184 -13.99 13.52 -2.78
C LYS A 184 -13.78 14.89 -3.42
N VAL A 185 -12.54 15.38 -3.34
CA VAL A 185 -12.08 16.63 -3.95
C VAL A 185 -10.66 16.42 -4.42
#